data_8164727f90bcbc4fbb79120ad46f2e03
#
_entry.id   8164727f90bcbc4fbb79120ad46f2e03
#
_cell.length_a   1.000
_cell.length_b   1.000
_cell.length_c   1.000
_cell.angle_alpha   90.00
_cell.angle_beta   90.00
_cell.angle_gamma   90.00
#
_symmetry.space_group_name_H-M   'P 1'
#
loop_
_entity.id
_entity.type
_entity.pdbx_description
1 polymer ?
#
loop_
_entity_poly.entity_id
_entity_poly.type
_entity_poly.pdbx_seq_one_letter_code
_entity_poly.pdbx_strand_id
1 'polypeptide(L)'
;MFNGLIAYLDSIKARDPAPRSRWEILLYPGLVAVGMHRIAHWLFEARLFFLARFVNHLSRWMTAIDIHPGATIGRHLFIDHGFTVIGETAEIGDNVTIYQCVTLGGTDPANGIAGKRHPTLADDVIVGSGAQILGPITVNARARIGANAVVTKDVPEGAVMVGIPARSTLVDAAEYAREFVPYGTCNETFDPATQKVELLQCQLEQMQKQLAALIAERDAGSEDEAPRRKGSRKSA
;
A
#
# COMPACT_ATOMS: atom_id res chain seq x y z
N MET A 1 -27.32 12.61 19.00
CA MET A 1 -25.89 12.66 19.34
C MET A 1 -25.41 11.38 20.04
N PHE A 2 -26.04 10.94 21.13
CA PHE A 2 -25.65 9.72 21.87
C PHE A 2 -25.67 8.42 21.03
N ASN A 3 -26.71 8.23 20.18
CA ASN A 3 -26.82 7.03 19.34
C ASN A 3 -25.65 6.89 18.34
N GLY A 4 -25.11 7.99 17.81
CA GLY A 4 -23.97 7.97 16.90
C GLY A 4 -22.66 7.55 17.62
N LEU A 5 -22.44 8.02 18.84
CA LEU A 5 -21.28 7.62 19.64
C LEU A 5 -21.38 6.12 20.00
N ILE A 6 -22.54 5.65 20.43
CA ILE A 6 -22.73 4.23 20.74
C ILE A 6 -22.45 3.36 19.50
N ALA A 7 -23.00 3.72 18.34
CA ALA A 7 -22.73 3.01 17.08
C ALA A 7 -21.25 3.00 16.73
N TYR A 8 -20.54 4.08 16.98
CA TYR A 8 -19.09 4.15 16.77
C TYR A 8 -18.33 3.20 17.71
N LEU A 9 -18.64 3.24 19.02
CA LEU A 9 -18.02 2.32 19.99
C LEU A 9 -18.30 0.86 19.65
N ASP A 10 -19.52 0.53 19.22
CA ASP A 10 -19.88 -0.82 18.79
C ASP A 10 -19.13 -1.26 17.53
N SER A 11 -18.90 -0.31 16.60
CA SER A 11 -18.11 -0.60 15.40
C SER A 11 -16.64 -0.91 15.71
N ILE A 12 -16.06 -0.25 16.72
CA ILE A 12 -14.71 -0.57 17.20
C ILE A 12 -14.70 -1.93 17.87
N LYS A 13 -15.65 -2.19 18.77
CA LYS A 13 -15.76 -3.47 19.47
C LYS A 13 -15.94 -4.68 18.53
N ALA A 14 -16.60 -4.47 17.39
CA ALA A 14 -16.75 -5.51 16.37
C ALA A 14 -15.44 -5.84 15.62
N ARG A 15 -14.49 -4.89 15.60
CA ARG A 15 -13.19 -5.03 14.90
C ARG A 15 -12.02 -5.36 15.83
N ASP A 16 -12.18 -5.09 17.13
CA ASP A 16 -11.20 -5.39 18.17
C ASP A 16 -11.85 -6.20 19.28
N PRO A 17 -11.43 -7.46 19.48
CA PRO A 17 -11.95 -8.33 20.54
C PRO A 17 -11.39 -8.03 21.93
N ALA A 18 -10.36 -7.17 22.06
CA ALA A 18 -9.67 -6.92 23.32
C ALA A 18 -10.54 -6.20 24.38
N PRO A 19 -11.34 -5.13 24.05
CA PRO A 19 -12.06 -4.38 25.07
C PRO A 19 -13.24 -5.19 25.64
N ARG A 20 -13.30 -5.27 26.96
CA ARG A 20 -14.38 -5.96 27.68
C ARG A 20 -15.66 -5.13 27.74
N SER A 21 -15.53 -3.80 27.65
CA SER A 21 -16.63 -2.85 27.75
C SER A 21 -16.45 -1.66 26.81
N ARG A 22 -17.56 -0.97 26.51
CA ARG A 22 -17.52 0.31 25.77
C ARG A 22 -16.72 1.40 26.52
N TRP A 23 -16.62 1.33 27.84
CA TRP A 23 -15.89 2.30 28.65
C TRP A 23 -14.38 2.21 28.43
N GLU A 24 -13.86 1.00 28.21
CA GLU A 24 -12.44 0.80 27.86
C GLU A 24 -12.09 1.45 26.52
N ILE A 25 -12.98 1.37 25.53
CA ILE A 25 -12.79 1.97 24.20
C ILE A 25 -12.68 3.50 24.27
N LEU A 26 -13.34 4.16 25.26
CA LEU A 26 -13.21 5.60 25.45
C LEU A 26 -11.76 6.04 25.78
N LEU A 27 -10.93 5.13 26.26
CA LEU A 27 -9.52 5.38 26.57
C LEU A 27 -8.60 5.10 25.37
N TYR A 28 -9.14 4.61 24.25
CA TYR A 28 -8.33 4.33 23.09
C TYR A 28 -7.79 5.62 22.46
N PRO A 29 -6.47 5.68 22.22
CA PRO A 29 -5.84 6.89 21.68
C PRO A 29 -6.43 7.30 20.34
N GLY A 30 -6.79 6.34 19.48
CA GLY A 30 -7.42 6.59 18.20
C GLY A 30 -8.77 7.30 18.30
N LEU A 31 -9.61 6.91 19.26
CA LEU A 31 -10.89 7.58 19.50
C LEU A 31 -10.70 9.04 19.94
N VAL A 32 -9.76 9.27 20.86
CA VAL A 32 -9.42 10.63 21.33
C VAL A 32 -8.88 11.48 20.18
N ALA A 33 -7.96 10.92 19.38
CA ALA A 33 -7.38 11.61 18.23
C ALA A 33 -8.43 12.02 17.19
N VAL A 34 -9.36 11.11 16.85
CA VAL A 34 -10.46 11.42 15.90
C VAL A 34 -11.40 12.49 16.48
N GLY A 35 -11.71 12.43 17.77
CA GLY A 35 -12.51 13.45 18.45
C GLY A 35 -11.85 14.83 18.42
N MET A 36 -10.57 14.92 18.75
CA MET A 36 -9.77 16.15 18.68
C MET A 36 -9.63 16.65 17.23
N HIS A 37 -9.46 15.75 16.28
CA HIS A 37 -9.41 16.10 14.86
C HIS A 37 -10.71 16.77 14.39
N ARG A 38 -11.90 16.32 14.81
CA ARG A 38 -13.17 16.97 14.44
C ARG A 38 -13.19 18.44 14.85
N ILE A 39 -12.65 18.75 16.03
CA ILE A 39 -12.53 20.14 16.52
C ILE A 39 -11.49 20.91 15.68
N ALA A 40 -10.32 20.31 15.46
CA ALA A 40 -9.24 20.92 14.67
C ALA A 40 -9.67 21.19 13.22
N HIS A 41 -10.40 20.26 12.61
CA HIS A 41 -10.92 20.38 11.25
C HIS A 41 -11.95 21.51 11.13
N TRP A 42 -12.90 21.60 12.08
CA TRP A 42 -13.84 22.71 12.14
C TRP A 42 -13.13 24.08 12.25
N LEU A 43 -12.09 24.18 13.09
CA LEU A 43 -11.28 25.40 13.21
C LEU A 43 -10.52 25.69 11.90
N PHE A 44 -10.05 24.65 11.21
CA PHE A 44 -9.36 24.78 9.93
C PHE A 44 -10.29 25.30 8.84
N GLU A 45 -11.50 24.78 8.73
CA GLU A 45 -12.54 25.27 7.82
C GLU A 45 -12.96 26.72 8.13
N ALA A 46 -12.99 27.08 9.43
CA ALA A 46 -13.21 28.46 9.86
C ALA A 46 -11.99 29.38 9.61
N ARG A 47 -10.92 28.89 8.95
CA ARG A 47 -9.64 29.60 8.68
C ARG A 47 -8.87 30.02 9.94
N LEU A 48 -9.16 29.44 11.09
CA LEU A 48 -8.43 29.65 12.34
C LEU A 48 -7.22 28.68 12.41
N PHE A 49 -6.35 28.76 11.42
CA PHE A 49 -5.27 27.78 11.16
C PHE A 49 -4.34 27.57 12.35
N PHE A 50 -3.99 28.66 13.08
CA PHE A 50 -3.14 28.56 14.27
C PHE A 50 -3.80 27.73 15.36
N LEU A 51 -5.09 27.98 15.65
CA LEU A 51 -5.84 27.24 16.67
C LEU A 51 -6.05 25.78 16.23
N ALA A 52 -6.35 25.54 14.96
CA ALA A 52 -6.45 24.19 14.40
C ALA A 52 -5.15 23.39 14.62
N ARG A 53 -4.00 24.00 14.34
CA ARG A 53 -2.69 23.41 14.60
C ARG A 53 -2.41 23.21 16.08
N PHE A 54 -2.79 24.15 16.93
CA PHE A 54 -2.62 24.00 18.37
C PHE A 54 -3.39 22.78 18.91
N VAL A 55 -4.66 22.62 18.50
CA VAL A 55 -5.48 21.45 18.86
C VAL A 55 -4.87 20.15 18.31
N ASN A 56 -4.36 20.16 17.08
CA ASN A 56 -3.66 19.01 16.49
C ASN A 56 -2.40 18.64 17.29
N HIS A 57 -1.57 19.61 17.69
CA HIS A 57 -0.38 19.33 18.51
C HIS A 57 -0.73 18.78 19.88
N LEU A 58 -1.78 19.31 20.52
CA LEU A 58 -2.26 18.77 21.79
C LEU A 58 -2.74 17.33 21.64
N SER A 59 -3.50 17.03 20.59
CA SER A 59 -3.93 15.67 20.24
C SER A 59 -2.73 14.73 20.06
N ARG A 60 -1.75 15.14 19.25
CA ARG A 60 -0.53 14.36 19.00
C ARG A 60 0.26 14.10 20.28
N TRP A 61 0.38 15.10 21.16
CA TRP A 61 1.06 14.94 22.45
C TRP A 61 0.37 13.92 23.35
N MET A 62 -0.97 13.88 23.35
CA MET A 62 -1.76 12.97 24.18
C MET A 62 -1.84 11.55 23.59
N THR A 63 -1.85 11.41 22.27
CA THR A 63 -2.23 10.16 21.58
C THR A 63 -1.13 9.54 20.74
N ALA A 64 -0.04 10.29 20.49
CA ALA A 64 0.99 9.95 19.51
C ALA A 64 0.45 9.76 18.09
N ILE A 65 -0.73 10.33 17.76
CA ILE A 65 -1.35 10.28 16.44
C ILE A 65 -1.39 11.69 15.86
N ASP A 66 -0.83 11.86 14.66
CA ASP A 66 -0.77 13.14 13.95
C ASP A 66 -1.76 13.16 12.80
N ILE A 67 -2.94 13.76 13.01
CA ILE A 67 -3.93 13.95 11.94
C ILE A 67 -3.95 15.42 11.58
N HIS A 68 -3.52 15.75 10.34
CA HIS A 68 -3.55 17.13 9.87
C HIS A 68 -4.98 17.69 9.91
N PRO A 69 -5.21 18.93 10.39
CA PRO A 69 -6.56 19.51 10.47
C PRO A 69 -7.30 19.58 9.13
N GLY A 70 -6.59 19.66 8.02
CA GLY A 70 -7.17 19.68 6.67
C GLY A 70 -7.62 18.32 6.14
N ALA A 71 -7.26 17.22 6.80
CA ALA A 71 -7.68 15.88 6.37
C ALA A 71 -9.20 15.70 6.49
N THR A 72 -9.81 15.01 5.52
CA THR A 72 -11.23 14.67 5.54
C THR A 72 -11.41 13.23 6.01
N ILE A 73 -12.21 13.03 7.07
CA ILE A 73 -12.41 11.70 7.67
C ILE A 73 -13.91 11.38 7.72
N GLY A 74 -14.27 10.23 7.17
CA GLY A 74 -15.60 9.66 7.19
C GLY A 74 -16.04 9.18 8.59
N ARG A 75 -17.00 8.27 8.62
CA ARG A 75 -17.55 7.72 9.86
C ARG A 75 -16.81 6.46 10.28
N HIS A 76 -16.77 6.22 11.60
CA HIS A 76 -16.29 4.97 12.19
C HIS A 76 -14.82 4.63 11.83
N LEU A 77 -13.96 5.64 11.62
CA LEU A 77 -12.53 5.41 11.50
C LEU A 77 -12.02 4.79 12.81
N PHE A 78 -11.35 3.65 12.71
CA PHE A 78 -10.66 3.00 13.83
C PHE A 78 -9.15 3.08 13.62
N ILE A 79 -8.45 3.80 14.50
CA ILE A 79 -6.98 3.82 14.56
C ILE A 79 -6.60 3.04 15.82
N ASP A 80 -5.97 1.88 15.59
CA ASP A 80 -5.49 1.03 16.66
C ASP A 80 -4.08 1.44 17.09
N HIS A 81 -3.89 1.61 18.39
CA HIS A 81 -2.66 2.12 19.03
C HIS A 81 -2.33 3.56 18.60
N GLY A 82 -1.09 3.83 18.10
CA GLY A 82 -0.64 5.19 17.81
C GLY A 82 0.47 5.28 16.76
N PHE A 83 1.22 6.39 16.80
CA PHE A 83 2.33 6.69 15.88
C PHE A 83 1.90 6.74 14.41
N THR A 84 0.63 7.02 14.15
CA THR A 84 0.05 7.15 12.81
C THR A 84 0.12 8.60 12.36
N VAL A 85 0.44 8.82 11.08
CA VAL A 85 0.50 10.15 10.46
C VAL A 85 -0.49 10.22 9.30
N ILE A 86 -1.38 11.21 9.31
CA ILE A 86 -2.37 11.47 8.26
C ILE A 86 -2.18 12.89 7.73
N GLY A 87 -1.76 13.00 6.47
CA GLY A 87 -1.41 14.27 5.82
C GLY A 87 -2.61 15.14 5.47
N GLU A 88 -2.33 16.40 5.13
CA GLU A 88 -3.31 17.48 4.96
C GLU A 88 -4.45 17.19 3.98
N THR A 89 -4.13 16.64 2.81
CA THR A 89 -5.11 16.38 1.76
C THR A 89 -5.55 14.92 1.72
N ALA A 90 -5.30 14.15 2.79
CA ALA A 90 -5.79 12.79 2.90
C ALA A 90 -7.32 12.78 3.03
N GLU A 91 -7.94 11.81 2.37
CA GLU A 91 -9.37 11.54 2.46
C GLU A 91 -9.57 10.10 2.93
N ILE A 92 -10.40 9.91 3.93
CA ILE A 92 -10.65 8.61 4.53
C ILE A 92 -12.17 8.39 4.55
N GLY A 93 -12.61 7.32 3.91
CA GLY A 93 -14.00 6.90 3.85
C GLY A 93 -14.54 6.34 5.17
N ASP A 94 -15.67 5.67 5.09
CA ASP A 94 -16.36 5.07 6.23
C ASP A 94 -15.77 3.71 6.62
N ASN A 95 -15.82 3.36 7.91
CA ASN A 95 -15.41 2.06 8.47
C ASN A 95 -13.95 1.65 8.24
N VAL A 96 -13.08 2.59 7.92
CA VAL A 96 -11.65 2.31 7.70
C VAL A 96 -10.99 1.89 9.00
N THR A 97 -10.08 0.91 8.92
CA THR A 97 -9.23 0.46 10.04
C THR A 97 -7.77 0.73 9.71
N ILE A 98 -7.07 1.43 10.59
CA ILE A 98 -5.66 1.76 10.47
C ILE A 98 -4.93 1.26 11.70
N TYR A 99 -3.95 0.40 11.51
CA TYR A 99 -3.08 -0.05 12.59
C TYR A 99 -1.96 0.96 12.85
N GLN A 100 -1.18 0.70 13.91
CA GLN A 100 -0.11 1.60 14.36
C GLN A 100 0.98 1.85 13.30
N CYS A 101 1.67 3.00 13.43
CA CYS A 101 2.83 3.39 12.62
C CYS A 101 2.54 3.57 11.12
N VAL A 102 1.28 3.70 10.73
CA VAL A 102 0.89 3.94 9.34
C VAL A 102 1.12 5.40 8.96
N THR A 103 1.59 5.63 7.73
CA THR A 103 1.71 6.97 7.16
C THR A 103 0.85 7.11 5.91
N LEU A 104 -0.04 8.09 5.90
CA LEU A 104 -0.73 8.59 4.71
C LEU A 104 -0.01 9.88 4.28
N GLY A 105 1.02 9.75 3.44
CA GLY A 105 1.98 10.81 3.14
C GLY A 105 1.97 11.29 1.70
N GLY A 106 2.70 12.37 1.43
CA GLY A 106 3.06 12.80 0.09
C GLY A 106 4.35 12.10 -0.38
N THR A 107 4.63 12.14 -1.69
CA THR A 107 5.85 11.56 -2.26
C THR A 107 6.97 12.59 -2.43
N ASP A 108 6.62 13.85 -2.73
CA ASP A 108 7.58 14.88 -3.06
C ASP A 108 7.22 16.21 -2.36
N PRO A 109 8.12 16.78 -1.57
CA PRO A 109 7.90 18.09 -0.96
C PRO A 109 7.82 19.24 -1.96
N ALA A 110 8.43 19.10 -3.15
CA ALA A 110 8.43 20.12 -4.20
C ALA A 110 7.12 20.18 -5.00
N ASN A 111 6.40 19.07 -5.13
CA ASN A 111 5.13 18.98 -5.86
C ASN A 111 3.89 19.41 -5.05
N GLY A 112 4.08 19.95 -3.85
CA GLY A 112 3.02 20.04 -2.85
C GLY A 112 2.41 21.40 -2.62
N ILE A 113 2.66 22.42 -3.45
CA ILE A 113 2.17 23.78 -3.15
C ILE A 113 0.69 23.96 -3.47
N ALA A 114 0.12 23.21 -4.40
CA ALA A 114 -1.30 23.29 -4.72
C ALA A 114 -1.86 21.92 -5.13
N GLY A 115 -2.94 21.48 -4.48
CA GLY A 115 -3.70 20.31 -4.89
C GLY A 115 -3.54 19.07 -4.00
N LYS A 116 -4.12 17.97 -4.47
CA LYS A 116 -4.10 16.66 -3.82
C LYS A 116 -2.70 16.07 -3.84
N ARG A 117 -2.13 15.75 -2.66
CA ARG A 117 -0.79 15.14 -2.53
C ARG A 117 -0.75 13.94 -1.57
N HIS A 118 -1.86 13.67 -0.88
CA HIS A 118 -2.01 12.57 0.05
C HIS A 118 -3.07 11.59 -0.42
N PRO A 119 -3.03 10.33 0.03
CA PRO A 119 -3.92 9.29 -0.48
C PRO A 119 -5.39 9.49 -0.11
N THR A 120 -6.25 8.86 -0.89
CA THR A 120 -7.65 8.62 -0.59
C THR A 120 -7.84 7.14 -0.24
N LEU A 121 -8.40 6.85 0.92
CA LEU A 121 -8.85 5.53 1.32
C LEU A 121 -10.38 5.49 1.19
N ALA A 122 -10.91 4.59 0.37
CA ALA A 122 -12.35 4.37 0.26
C ALA A 122 -12.88 3.57 1.47
N ASP A 123 -14.17 3.22 1.44
CA ASP A 123 -14.83 2.56 2.56
C ASP A 123 -14.29 1.14 2.82
N ASP A 124 -14.35 0.72 4.08
CA ASP A 124 -14.00 -0.63 4.54
C ASP A 124 -12.53 -1.04 4.27
N VAL A 125 -11.63 -0.09 4.01
CA VAL A 125 -10.20 -0.35 3.82
C VAL A 125 -9.55 -0.73 5.16
N ILE A 126 -8.65 -1.71 5.11
CA ILE A 126 -7.83 -2.11 6.25
C ILE A 126 -6.36 -1.87 5.93
N VAL A 127 -5.67 -1.09 6.77
CA VAL A 127 -4.24 -0.77 6.62
C VAL A 127 -3.45 -1.38 7.75
N GLY A 128 -2.59 -2.33 7.43
CA GLY A 128 -1.71 -3.03 8.37
C GLY A 128 -0.63 -2.14 8.97
N SER A 129 -0.10 -2.56 10.12
CA SER A 129 0.88 -1.81 10.90
C SER A 129 2.12 -1.44 10.09
N GLY A 130 2.61 -0.20 10.25
CA GLY A 130 3.83 0.29 9.59
C GLY A 130 3.70 0.55 8.09
N ALA A 131 2.54 0.34 7.48
CA ALA A 131 2.36 0.57 6.05
C ALA A 131 2.52 2.05 5.69
N GLN A 132 3.15 2.30 4.54
CA GLN A 132 3.38 3.64 3.98
C GLN A 132 2.56 3.78 2.70
N ILE A 133 1.52 4.61 2.71
CA ILE A 133 0.68 4.90 1.53
C ILE A 133 1.02 6.31 1.09
N LEU A 134 1.63 6.44 -0.07
CA LEU A 134 2.32 7.66 -0.47
C LEU A 134 1.81 8.20 -1.81
N GLY A 135 1.57 9.51 -1.84
CA GLY A 135 1.12 10.23 -3.04
C GLY A 135 -0.40 10.36 -3.15
N PRO A 136 -0.88 11.04 -4.19
CA PRO A 136 -2.30 11.29 -4.42
C PRO A 136 -3.02 10.07 -5.02
N ILE A 137 -2.76 8.89 -4.47
CA ILE A 137 -3.28 7.60 -4.94
C ILE A 137 -4.61 7.26 -4.27
N THR A 138 -5.36 6.36 -4.88
CA THR A 138 -6.63 5.87 -4.36
C THR A 138 -6.51 4.40 -3.97
N VAL A 139 -6.84 4.11 -2.71
CA VAL A 139 -7.04 2.75 -2.22
C VAL A 139 -8.55 2.50 -2.24
N ASN A 140 -9.01 1.68 -3.20
CA ASN A 140 -10.44 1.44 -3.39
C ASN A 140 -11.05 0.56 -2.29
N ALA A 141 -12.38 0.53 -2.25
CA ALA A 141 -13.15 -0.08 -1.16
C ALA A 141 -12.76 -1.54 -0.89
N ARG A 142 -12.82 -1.94 0.39
CA ARG A 142 -12.52 -3.29 0.87
C ARG A 142 -11.10 -3.79 0.58
N ALA A 143 -10.20 -2.92 0.08
CA ALA A 143 -8.80 -3.29 -0.10
C ALA A 143 -8.10 -3.50 1.25
N ARG A 144 -7.07 -4.34 1.25
CA ARG A 144 -6.24 -4.66 2.41
C ARG A 144 -4.79 -4.36 2.12
N ILE A 145 -4.17 -3.55 2.95
CA ILE A 145 -2.75 -3.24 2.87
C ILE A 145 -2.03 -4.03 3.98
N GLY A 146 -1.09 -4.85 3.59
CA GLY A 146 -0.29 -5.65 4.53
C GLY A 146 0.64 -4.81 5.39
N ALA A 147 1.07 -5.37 6.51
CA ALA A 147 2.02 -4.69 7.41
C ALA A 147 3.32 -4.36 6.69
N ASN A 148 3.88 -3.16 6.96
CA ASN A 148 5.11 -2.63 6.37
C ASN A 148 5.10 -2.54 4.82
N ALA A 149 3.94 -2.60 4.18
CA ALA A 149 3.86 -2.42 2.74
C ALA A 149 4.06 -0.94 2.35
N VAL A 150 4.73 -0.70 1.21
CA VAL A 150 4.91 0.65 0.65
C VAL A 150 4.09 0.77 -0.63
N VAL A 151 2.98 1.51 -0.56
CA VAL A 151 2.00 1.65 -1.66
C VAL A 151 2.17 3.02 -2.29
N THR A 152 2.49 3.04 -3.59
CA THR A 152 2.71 4.27 -4.38
C THR A 152 1.84 4.35 -5.64
N LYS A 153 0.93 3.39 -5.82
CA LYS A 153 0.00 3.31 -6.95
C LYS A 153 -1.41 3.01 -6.47
N ASP A 154 -2.38 3.31 -7.30
CA ASP A 154 -3.79 2.99 -7.03
C ASP A 154 -3.99 1.51 -6.75
N VAL A 155 -4.85 1.23 -5.78
CA VAL A 155 -5.16 -0.13 -5.33
C VAL A 155 -6.57 -0.48 -5.78
N PRO A 156 -6.75 -1.56 -6.55
CA PRO A 156 -8.08 -2.03 -6.96
C PRO A 156 -8.95 -2.42 -5.76
N GLU A 157 -10.25 -2.39 -5.96
CA GLU A 157 -11.24 -2.79 -4.96
C GLU A 157 -11.01 -4.25 -4.51
N GLY A 158 -11.08 -4.48 -3.20
CA GLY A 158 -10.88 -5.80 -2.60
C GLY A 158 -9.48 -6.40 -2.74
N ALA A 159 -8.53 -5.68 -3.36
CA ALA A 159 -7.17 -6.18 -3.55
C ALA A 159 -6.40 -6.26 -2.22
N VAL A 160 -5.47 -7.21 -2.15
CA VAL A 160 -4.50 -7.34 -1.06
C VAL A 160 -3.13 -6.93 -1.56
N MET A 161 -2.56 -5.86 -0.95
CA MET A 161 -1.25 -5.31 -1.31
C MET A 161 -0.21 -5.68 -0.27
N VAL A 162 0.93 -6.23 -0.69
CA VAL A 162 2.01 -6.64 0.21
C VAL A 162 3.39 -6.29 -0.34
N GLY A 163 4.36 -6.07 0.52
CA GLY A 163 5.77 -5.92 0.17
C GLY A 163 6.23 -4.47 -0.05
N ILE A 164 7.50 -4.33 -0.46
CA ILE A 164 8.21 -3.06 -0.71
C ILE A 164 8.92 -3.16 -2.06
N PRO A 165 8.49 -2.46 -3.12
CA PRO A 165 7.17 -1.81 -3.25
C PRO A 165 6.02 -2.81 -3.11
N ALA A 166 4.87 -2.33 -2.67
CA ALA A 166 3.72 -3.19 -2.49
C ALA A 166 3.21 -3.70 -3.84
N ARG A 167 2.96 -5.01 -3.90
CA ARG A 167 2.42 -5.70 -5.07
C ARG A 167 1.06 -6.29 -4.74
N SER A 168 0.16 -6.28 -5.72
CA SER A 168 -1.09 -7.01 -5.58
C SER A 168 -0.81 -8.51 -5.60
N THR A 169 -1.44 -9.25 -4.71
CA THR A 169 -1.41 -10.71 -4.75
C THR A 169 -2.32 -11.29 -5.85
N LEU A 170 -3.09 -10.43 -6.52
CA LEU A 170 -4.03 -10.79 -7.57
C LEU A 170 -3.46 -10.64 -9.00
N VAL A 171 -2.25 -10.07 -9.17
CA VAL A 171 -1.66 -9.75 -10.49
C VAL A 171 -0.24 -10.29 -10.59
N ASP A 172 0.15 -10.72 -11.79
CA ASP A 172 1.45 -11.28 -12.09
C ASP A 172 2.60 -10.29 -11.79
N ALA A 173 3.62 -10.76 -11.11
CA ALA A 173 4.70 -9.95 -10.52
C ALA A 173 5.57 -9.20 -11.54
N ALA A 174 5.52 -9.57 -12.83
CA ALA A 174 6.41 -9.04 -13.86
C ALA A 174 6.07 -7.60 -14.34
N GLU A 175 4.80 -7.21 -14.27
CA GLU A 175 4.34 -5.91 -14.78
C GLU A 175 4.60 -4.76 -13.80
N TYR A 176 4.60 -5.06 -12.50
CA TYR A 176 4.71 -4.06 -11.42
C TYR A 176 6.15 -3.60 -11.13
N ALA A 177 7.16 -4.39 -11.54
CA ALA A 177 8.56 -4.12 -11.18
C ALA A 177 9.19 -2.92 -11.91
N ARG A 178 8.55 -2.40 -12.97
CA ARG A 178 9.14 -1.40 -13.88
C ARG A 178 8.98 0.06 -13.47
N GLU A 179 8.19 0.36 -12.44
CA GLU A 179 7.80 1.76 -12.14
C GLU A 179 7.91 2.19 -10.66
N PHE A 180 8.69 1.49 -9.85
CA PHE A 180 8.88 1.89 -8.46
C PHE A 180 9.87 3.04 -8.34
N VAL A 181 9.41 4.18 -7.82
CA VAL A 181 10.27 5.29 -7.40
C VAL A 181 10.34 5.28 -5.88
N PRO A 182 11.50 5.03 -5.27
CA PRO A 182 11.67 5.05 -3.82
C PRO A 182 11.37 6.44 -3.24
N TYR A 183 10.78 6.49 -2.06
CA TYR A 183 10.51 7.74 -1.36
C TYR A 183 11.79 8.55 -1.13
N GLY A 184 11.78 9.84 -1.48
CA GLY A 184 12.92 10.74 -1.30
C GLY A 184 14.03 10.62 -2.35
N THR A 185 13.83 9.86 -3.43
CA THR A 185 14.78 9.78 -4.55
C THR A 185 14.20 10.44 -5.80
N CYS A 186 15.03 11.15 -6.55
CA CYS A 186 14.68 11.62 -7.89
C CYS A 186 14.64 10.45 -8.87
N ASN A 187 13.92 10.56 -9.98
CA ASN A 187 13.83 9.56 -11.05
C ASN A 187 15.17 9.09 -11.64
N GLU A 188 16.27 9.76 -11.30
CA GLU A 188 17.63 9.47 -11.76
C GLU A 188 18.45 8.64 -10.75
N THR A 189 17.86 8.25 -9.61
CA THR A 189 18.62 7.52 -8.58
C THR A 189 18.66 6.03 -8.91
N PHE A 190 19.85 5.56 -9.15
CA PHE A 190 20.19 4.21 -9.54
C PHE A 190 20.01 3.25 -8.35
N ASP A 191 19.09 2.28 -8.45
CA ASP A 191 18.96 1.22 -7.45
C ASP A 191 19.84 0.01 -7.84
N PRO A 192 20.92 -0.29 -7.07
CA PRO A 192 21.80 -1.41 -7.36
C PRO A 192 21.11 -2.79 -7.36
N ALA A 193 19.98 -2.93 -6.65
CA ALA A 193 19.23 -4.18 -6.61
C ALA A 193 18.45 -4.40 -7.91
N THR A 194 17.83 -3.37 -8.46
CA THR A 194 17.14 -3.41 -9.74
C THR A 194 18.09 -3.75 -10.88
N GLN A 195 19.28 -3.14 -10.89
CA GLN A 195 20.33 -3.42 -11.88
C GLN A 195 20.79 -4.88 -11.85
N LYS A 196 20.96 -5.43 -10.64
CA LYS A 196 21.35 -6.83 -10.48
C LYS A 196 20.27 -7.80 -10.97
N VAL A 197 18.99 -7.45 -10.79
CA VAL A 197 17.86 -8.23 -11.31
C VAL A 197 17.82 -8.19 -12.83
N GLU A 198 17.99 -7.02 -13.45
CA GLU A 198 18.06 -6.87 -14.91
C GLU A 198 19.23 -7.64 -15.52
N LEU A 199 20.40 -7.58 -14.87
CA LEU A 199 21.57 -8.35 -15.30
C LEU A 199 21.31 -9.86 -15.25
N LEU A 200 20.71 -10.36 -14.17
CA LEU A 200 20.35 -11.77 -14.02
C LEU A 200 19.29 -12.20 -15.03
N GLN A 201 18.32 -11.37 -15.35
CA GLN A 201 17.32 -11.65 -16.39
C GLN A 201 17.97 -11.77 -17.77
N CYS A 202 18.88 -10.84 -18.11
CA CYS A 202 19.63 -10.90 -19.37
C CYS A 202 20.49 -12.17 -19.47
N GLN A 203 21.15 -12.57 -18.38
CA GLN A 203 21.92 -13.82 -18.33
C GLN A 203 21.02 -15.05 -18.51
N LEU A 204 19.85 -15.06 -17.91
CA LEU A 204 18.89 -16.16 -18.03
C LEU A 204 18.37 -16.29 -19.46
N GLU A 205 18.03 -15.19 -20.13
CA GLU A 205 17.63 -15.18 -21.53
C GLU A 205 18.74 -15.69 -22.45
N GLN A 206 19.99 -15.31 -22.17
CA GLN A 206 21.15 -15.77 -22.93
C GLN A 206 21.38 -17.27 -22.76
N MET A 207 21.26 -17.80 -21.54
CA MET A 207 21.34 -19.23 -21.27
C MET A 207 20.20 -20.00 -21.93
N GLN A 208 18.98 -19.49 -21.94
CA GLN A 208 17.84 -20.11 -22.63
C GLN A 208 18.08 -20.20 -24.15
N LYS A 209 18.63 -19.14 -24.77
CA LYS A 209 19.00 -19.18 -26.22
C LYS A 209 20.08 -20.19 -26.52
N GLN A 210 21.12 -20.29 -25.67
CA GLN A 210 22.18 -21.29 -25.83
C GLN A 210 21.63 -22.69 -25.65
N LEU A 211 20.77 -22.94 -24.69
CA LEU A 211 20.13 -24.24 -24.49
C LEU A 211 19.26 -24.64 -25.69
N ALA A 212 18.49 -23.72 -26.24
CA ALA A 212 17.68 -23.96 -27.43
C ALA A 212 18.54 -24.29 -28.65
N ALA A 213 19.68 -23.62 -28.84
CA ALA A 213 20.62 -23.91 -29.90
C ALA A 213 21.24 -25.32 -29.74
N LEU A 214 21.67 -25.70 -28.55
CA LEU A 214 22.21 -27.03 -28.27
C LEU A 214 21.19 -28.15 -28.46
N ILE A 215 19.93 -27.92 -28.12
CA ILE A 215 18.84 -28.88 -28.37
C ILE A 215 18.63 -29.04 -29.86
N ALA A 216 18.61 -27.93 -30.63
CA ALA A 216 18.45 -27.98 -32.07
C ALA A 216 19.63 -28.73 -32.78
N GLU A 217 20.87 -28.50 -32.33
CA GLU A 217 22.05 -29.23 -32.82
C GLU A 217 21.96 -30.74 -32.52
N ARG A 218 21.55 -31.10 -31.31
CA ARG A 218 21.37 -32.50 -30.90
C ARG A 218 20.30 -33.19 -31.74
N ASP A 219 19.18 -32.54 -31.97
CA ASP A 219 18.07 -33.13 -32.75
C ASP A 219 18.42 -33.24 -34.24
N ALA A 220 19.18 -32.29 -34.80
CA ALA A 220 19.74 -32.39 -36.15
C ALA A 220 20.78 -33.53 -36.28
N GLY A 221 21.63 -33.76 -35.29
CA GLY A 221 22.60 -34.86 -35.28
C GLY A 221 21.97 -36.24 -35.13
N SER A 222 20.80 -36.32 -34.50
CA SER A 222 20.06 -37.60 -34.36
C SER A 222 19.34 -38.06 -35.62
N GLU A 223 19.05 -37.17 -36.59
CA GLU A 223 18.45 -37.51 -37.87
C GLU A 223 19.47 -38.09 -38.85
N ASP A 224 20.77 -37.78 -38.71
CA ASP A 224 21.81 -38.30 -39.62
C ASP A 224 22.29 -39.73 -39.28
N GLU A 225 21.97 -40.23 -38.08
CA GLU A 225 22.31 -41.60 -37.63
C GLU A 225 21.24 -42.66 -37.92
N ALA A 226 20.20 -42.37 -38.70
CA ALA A 226 19.18 -43.35 -39.04
C ALA A 226 19.78 -44.42 -40.00
N PRO A 227 19.79 -45.74 -39.66
CA PRO A 227 20.46 -46.78 -40.47
C PRO A 227 19.77 -46.97 -41.82
N ARG A 228 20.53 -46.76 -42.92
CA ARG A 228 20.11 -47.10 -44.29
C ARG A 228 19.71 -48.57 -44.35
N ARG A 229 18.45 -48.90 -44.40
CA ARG A 229 17.94 -50.26 -44.70
C ARG A 229 18.42 -50.71 -46.05
N LYS A 230 19.37 -51.64 -46.08
CA LYS A 230 19.78 -52.35 -47.29
C LYS A 230 18.58 -53.14 -47.84
N GLY A 231 18.10 -52.72 -48.99
CA GLY A 231 17.11 -53.45 -49.72
C GLY A 231 17.67 -54.80 -50.21
N SER A 232 17.16 -55.88 -49.68
CA SER A 232 17.41 -57.25 -50.19
C SER A 232 16.55 -57.49 -51.43
N ARG A 233 17.20 -57.49 -52.60
CA ARG A 233 16.63 -58.09 -53.78
C ARG A 233 16.63 -59.63 -53.64
N LYS A 234 15.47 -60.24 -53.65
CA LYS A 234 15.35 -61.68 -54.02
C LYS A 234 14.90 -61.77 -55.43
N SER A 235 15.78 -62.37 -56.27
CA SER A 235 15.47 -62.97 -57.57
C SER A 235 15.14 -64.43 -57.38
N ALA A 236 14.10 -64.87 -57.98
CA ALA A 236 13.73 -66.09 -58.61
C ALA A 236 12.27 -66.43 -58.54
#